data_33756356e8adce2e46720e3b43427912
#
_entry.id   33756356e8adce2e46720e3b43427912
#
_cell.length_a   1.000
_cell.length_b   1.000
_cell.length_c   1.000
_cell.angle_alpha   90.00
_cell.angle_beta   90.00
_cell.angle_gamma   90.00
#
_symmetry.space_group_name_H-M   'P 1'
#
loop_
_entity.id
_entity.type
_entity.pdbx_description
1 polymer ?
#
loop_
_entity_poly.entity_id
_entity_poly.type
_entity_poly.pdbx_seq_one_letter_code
_entity_poly.pdbx_strand_id
1 'polypeptide(L)'
;SGAATGKGEYDHFMLKEIHEQAEVIGDTLNSFINPATGQISLPQGVTETLAGASRLTLIACGTSLYACMIAKHWFEAHAGMPCEVDIASEFRYRQAPWPEDGVAMFVAQSGETLDTLEALRYCKKQGQTTIAIVNTMESTIERESDHVLHTLAGPEIGVASTKAFTTQLV
;
A
#
# COMPACT_ATOMS: atom_id res chain seq x y z
N SER A 1 11.39 -19.20 10.24
CA SER A 1 10.98 -20.55 10.62
C SER A 1 10.14 -21.15 9.51
N GLY A 2 10.39 -22.42 9.09
CA GLY A 2 9.74 -23.04 7.93
C GLY A 2 8.21 -23.24 8.02
N ALA A 3 7.61 -22.99 9.17
CA ALA A 3 6.15 -23.10 9.37
C ALA A 3 5.37 -21.98 8.63
N ALA A 4 5.94 -20.78 8.50
CA ALA A 4 5.28 -19.65 7.85
C ALA A 4 5.17 -19.80 6.30
N THR A 5 6.07 -20.59 5.69
CA THR A 5 6.12 -20.79 4.24
C THR A 5 5.52 -22.12 3.79
N GLY A 6 5.13 -23.01 4.71
CA GLY A 6 4.48 -24.30 4.42
C GLY A 6 2.97 -24.15 4.22
N LYS A 7 2.35 -25.13 3.54
CA LYS A 7 0.88 -25.19 3.36
C LYS A 7 0.12 -25.50 4.66
N GLY A 8 0.80 -26.04 5.67
CA GLY A 8 0.13 -26.53 6.88
C GLY A 8 -0.84 -27.67 6.57
N GLU A 9 -2.07 -27.56 7.06
CA GLU A 9 -3.15 -28.55 6.86
C GLU A 9 -3.95 -28.32 5.56
N TYR A 10 -3.57 -27.32 4.74
CA TYR A 10 -4.31 -26.94 3.56
C TYR A 10 -3.74 -27.60 2.30
N ASP A 11 -4.62 -27.98 1.37
CA ASP A 11 -4.23 -28.57 0.09
C ASP A 11 -3.54 -27.55 -0.83
N HIS A 12 -3.93 -26.26 -0.73
CA HIS A 12 -3.44 -25.17 -1.56
C HIS A 12 -3.01 -23.95 -0.73
N PHE A 13 -1.96 -23.26 -1.16
CA PHE A 13 -1.50 -22.01 -0.53
C PHE A 13 -2.61 -20.96 -0.51
N MET A 14 -3.33 -20.79 -1.58
CA MET A 14 -4.42 -19.82 -1.65
C MET A 14 -5.49 -20.07 -0.60
N LEU A 15 -5.86 -21.34 -0.34
CA LEU A 15 -6.83 -21.69 0.69
C LEU A 15 -6.32 -21.31 2.09
N LYS A 16 -5.05 -21.64 2.38
CA LYS A 16 -4.38 -21.20 3.62
C LYS A 16 -4.44 -19.68 3.78
N GLU A 17 -4.03 -18.94 2.76
CA GLU A 17 -3.96 -17.48 2.77
C GLU A 17 -5.33 -16.81 2.90
N ILE A 18 -6.40 -17.42 2.36
CA ILE A 18 -7.78 -17.00 2.60
C ILE A 18 -8.14 -17.09 4.10
N HIS A 19 -7.76 -18.17 4.75
CA HIS A 19 -8.04 -18.37 6.19
C HIS A 19 -7.16 -17.50 7.09
N GLU A 20 -5.99 -17.10 6.67
CA GLU A 20 -5.08 -16.21 7.41
C GLU A 20 -5.54 -14.74 7.43
N GLN A 21 -6.50 -14.34 6.60
CA GLN A 21 -6.91 -12.92 6.48
C GLN A 21 -7.31 -12.29 7.80
N ALA A 22 -8.09 -12.98 8.64
CA ALA A 22 -8.56 -12.41 9.90
C ALA A 22 -7.41 -12.10 10.87
N GLU A 23 -6.41 -12.98 10.93
CA GLU A 23 -5.22 -12.81 11.76
C GLU A 23 -4.36 -11.63 11.27
N VAL A 24 -3.99 -11.62 9.99
CA VAL A 24 -3.10 -10.59 9.44
C VAL A 24 -3.74 -9.20 9.36
N ILE A 25 -5.08 -9.11 9.23
CA ILE A 25 -5.81 -7.85 9.39
C ILE A 25 -5.66 -7.35 10.82
N GLY A 26 -5.86 -8.21 11.81
CA GLY A 26 -5.66 -7.87 13.22
C GLY A 26 -4.25 -7.40 13.52
N ASP A 27 -3.25 -8.10 13.02
CA ASP A 27 -1.83 -7.75 13.21
C ASP A 27 -1.51 -6.39 12.55
N THR A 28 -1.99 -6.17 11.35
CA THR A 28 -1.79 -4.90 10.63
C THR A 28 -2.49 -3.74 11.36
N LEU A 29 -3.73 -3.90 11.79
CA LEU A 29 -4.46 -2.91 12.59
C LEU A 29 -3.71 -2.59 13.89
N ASN A 30 -3.27 -3.60 14.63
CA ASN A 30 -2.55 -3.42 15.90
C ASN A 30 -1.20 -2.73 15.73
N SER A 31 -0.61 -2.74 14.53
CA SER A 31 0.62 -1.99 14.25
C SER A 31 0.39 -0.47 14.15
N PHE A 32 -0.82 -0.04 13.84
CA PHE A 32 -1.20 1.36 13.66
C PHE A 32 -2.16 1.89 14.74
N ILE A 33 -2.87 1.04 15.44
CA ILE A 33 -3.86 1.44 16.44
C ILE A 33 -3.47 0.85 17.80
N ASN A 34 -3.37 1.72 18.81
CA ASN A 34 -3.25 1.26 20.18
C ASN A 34 -4.59 0.67 20.64
N PRO A 35 -4.69 -0.64 20.90
CA PRO A 35 -5.98 -1.28 21.21
C PRO A 35 -6.58 -0.83 22.56
N ALA A 36 -5.76 -0.30 23.48
CA ALA A 36 -6.24 0.17 24.77
C ALA A 36 -6.83 1.59 24.73
N THR A 37 -6.35 2.44 23.82
CA THR A 37 -6.75 3.85 23.74
C THR A 37 -7.51 4.21 22.47
N GLY A 38 -7.45 3.35 21.45
CA GLY A 38 -7.99 3.61 20.10
C GLY A 38 -7.19 4.67 19.33
N GLN A 39 -6.03 5.10 19.86
CA GLN A 39 -5.20 6.10 19.18
C GLN A 39 -4.50 5.48 17.98
N ILE A 40 -4.53 6.21 16.87
CA ILE A 40 -3.78 5.88 15.64
C ILE A 40 -2.38 6.46 15.76
N SER A 41 -1.38 5.63 15.45
CA SER A 41 0.04 6.01 15.40
C SER A 41 0.60 5.62 14.04
N LEU A 42 0.78 6.60 13.17
CA LEU A 42 1.42 6.40 11.87
C LEU A 42 2.93 6.69 11.97
N PRO A 43 3.74 6.18 11.05
CA PRO A 43 5.15 6.54 10.93
C PRO A 43 5.34 8.06 10.85
N GLN A 44 6.48 8.52 11.36
CA GLN A 44 6.78 9.95 11.43
C GLN A 44 6.67 10.63 10.06
N GLY A 45 6.01 11.78 10.02
CA GLY A 45 5.85 12.60 8.82
C GLY A 45 4.69 12.22 7.92
N VAL A 46 4.09 11.02 8.06
CA VAL A 46 2.97 10.60 7.20
C VAL A 46 1.74 11.47 7.40
N THR A 47 1.38 11.73 8.67
CA THR A 47 0.21 12.55 9.00
C THR A 47 0.35 13.97 8.48
N GLU A 48 1.51 14.59 8.70
CA GLU A 48 1.81 15.95 8.25
C GLU A 48 1.82 16.04 6.72
N THR A 49 2.41 15.05 6.05
CA THR A 49 2.44 14.97 4.59
C THR A 49 1.04 14.88 4.00
N LEU A 50 0.19 14.02 4.53
CA LEU A 50 -1.18 13.87 4.05
C LEU A 50 -2.05 15.10 4.40
N ALA A 51 -1.87 15.69 5.58
CA ALA A 51 -2.61 16.89 5.98
C ALA A 51 -2.26 18.12 5.14
N GLY A 52 -1.03 18.20 4.63
CA GLY A 52 -0.57 19.27 3.75
C GLY A 52 -0.88 19.07 2.27
N ALA A 53 -1.34 17.90 1.88
CA ALA A 53 -1.55 17.57 0.48
C ALA A 53 -2.83 18.19 -0.08
N SER A 54 -2.75 18.81 -1.26
CA SER A 54 -3.93 19.28 -2.01
C SER A 54 -4.61 18.16 -2.81
N ARG A 55 -3.86 17.11 -3.14
CA ARG A 55 -4.35 15.94 -3.87
C ARG A 55 -3.49 14.71 -3.56
N LEU A 56 -4.16 13.57 -3.46
CA LEU A 56 -3.54 12.25 -3.36
C LEU A 56 -3.68 11.50 -4.69
N THR A 57 -2.59 10.94 -5.19
CA THR A 57 -2.61 10.05 -6.35
C THR A 57 -2.18 8.65 -5.91
N LEU A 58 -3.10 7.69 -5.97
CA LEU A 58 -2.86 6.29 -5.63
C LEU A 58 -2.41 5.52 -6.87
N ILE A 59 -1.26 4.88 -6.82
CA ILE A 59 -0.64 4.23 -7.98
C ILE A 59 -0.30 2.78 -7.64
N ALA A 60 -0.82 1.85 -8.43
CA ALA A 60 -0.61 0.42 -8.21
C ALA A 60 -0.81 -0.40 -9.49
N CYS A 61 -0.48 -1.68 -9.41
CA CYS A 61 -0.81 -2.70 -10.42
C CYS A 61 -1.62 -3.85 -9.81
N GLY A 62 -2.34 -4.57 -10.65
CA GLY A 62 -3.03 -5.82 -10.26
C GLY A 62 -4.06 -5.60 -9.16
N THR A 63 -4.12 -6.52 -8.20
CA THR A 63 -5.10 -6.49 -7.10
C THR A 63 -4.90 -5.28 -6.17
N SER A 64 -3.68 -4.78 -6.00
CA SER A 64 -3.40 -3.56 -5.24
C SER A 64 -4.07 -2.32 -5.85
N LEU A 65 -4.28 -2.30 -7.18
CA LEU A 65 -5.05 -1.24 -7.84
C LEU A 65 -6.50 -1.21 -7.37
N TYR A 66 -7.12 -2.37 -7.13
CA TYR A 66 -8.48 -2.44 -6.60
C TYR A 66 -8.56 -1.92 -5.15
N ALA A 67 -7.53 -2.16 -4.34
CA ALA A 67 -7.42 -1.54 -3.02
C ALA A 67 -7.36 0.00 -3.14
N CYS A 68 -6.58 0.53 -4.07
CA CYS A 68 -6.51 1.97 -4.36
C CYS A 68 -7.88 2.53 -4.79
N MET A 69 -8.63 1.81 -5.62
CA MET A 69 -9.96 2.23 -6.07
C MET A 69 -10.96 2.34 -4.91
N ILE A 70 -10.90 1.42 -3.94
CA ILE A 70 -11.71 1.49 -2.71
C ILE A 70 -11.23 2.66 -1.84
N ALA A 71 -9.93 2.76 -1.59
CA ALA A 71 -9.32 3.79 -0.76
C ALA A 71 -9.63 5.21 -1.27
N LYS A 72 -9.68 5.41 -2.60
CA LYS A 72 -10.11 6.69 -3.19
C LYS A 72 -11.44 7.17 -2.60
N HIS A 73 -12.46 6.31 -2.58
CA HIS A 73 -13.77 6.68 -2.05
C HIS A 73 -13.72 7.02 -0.56
N TRP A 74 -12.86 6.33 0.21
CA TRP A 74 -12.69 6.61 1.63
C TRP A 74 -11.98 7.94 1.88
N PHE A 75 -10.91 8.23 1.16
CA PHE A 75 -10.22 9.52 1.26
C PHE A 75 -11.13 10.68 0.86
N GLU A 76 -11.89 10.55 -0.21
CA GLU A 76 -12.83 11.57 -0.65
C GLU A 76 -13.97 11.78 0.36
N ALA A 77 -14.58 10.68 0.85
CA ALA A 77 -15.76 10.75 1.73
C ALA A 77 -15.42 11.16 3.17
N HIS A 78 -14.30 10.69 3.72
CA HIS A 78 -13.98 10.88 5.14
C HIS A 78 -12.95 11.97 5.40
N ALA A 79 -12.01 12.17 4.48
CA ALA A 79 -10.97 13.18 4.61
C ALA A 79 -11.20 14.43 3.75
N GLY A 80 -12.20 14.42 2.83
CA GLY A 80 -12.38 15.49 1.85
C GLY A 80 -11.18 15.68 0.92
N MET A 81 -10.32 14.65 0.81
CA MET A 81 -9.08 14.69 0.03
C MET A 81 -9.37 14.36 -1.44
N PRO A 82 -9.11 15.28 -2.38
CA PRO A 82 -9.18 14.96 -3.80
C PRO A 82 -8.23 13.80 -4.14
N CYS A 83 -8.76 12.71 -4.70
CA CYS A 83 -7.99 11.50 -4.90
C CYS A 83 -8.11 10.97 -6.33
N GLU A 84 -6.98 10.68 -6.96
CA GLU A 84 -6.91 9.99 -8.25
C GLU A 84 -6.36 8.57 -8.05
N VAL A 85 -6.74 7.66 -8.95
CA VAL A 85 -6.19 6.31 -9.02
C VAL A 85 -5.62 6.10 -10.41
N ASP A 86 -4.40 5.58 -10.48
CA ASP A 86 -3.75 5.30 -11.75
C ASP A 86 -3.05 3.94 -11.78
N ILE A 87 -2.96 3.38 -12.98
CA ILE A 87 -2.27 2.12 -13.22
C ILE A 87 -0.76 2.39 -13.40
N ALA A 88 0.08 1.73 -12.62
CA ALA A 88 1.52 2.01 -12.62
C ALA A 88 2.19 1.76 -13.97
N SER A 89 1.74 0.75 -14.73
CA SER A 89 2.28 0.43 -16.07
C SER A 89 2.10 1.57 -17.08
N GLU A 90 1.01 2.35 -16.96
CA GLU A 90 0.67 3.40 -17.92
C GLU A 90 1.02 4.80 -17.41
N PHE A 91 1.12 4.94 -16.09
CA PHE A 91 1.20 6.21 -15.41
C PHE A 91 2.32 7.13 -15.92
N ARG A 92 3.55 6.61 -16.06
CA ARG A 92 4.71 7.39 -16.49
C ARG A 92 4.61 7.91 -17.93
N TYR A 93 3.76 7.30 -18.76
CA TYR A 93 3.58 7.68 -20.15
C TYR A 93 2.49 8.75 -20.34
N ARG A 94 1.62 8.91 -19.35
CA ARG A 94 0.46 9.80 -19.41
C ARG A 94 0.78 11.28 -19.28
N GLN A 95 1.93 11.65 -18.73
CA GLN A 95 2.30 13.05 -18.45
C GLN A 95 1.22 13.80 -17.64
N ALA A 96 0.76 13.20 -16.55
CA ALA A 96 -0.26 13.77 -15.68
C ALA A 96 0.18 15.13 -15.10
N PRO A 97 -0.73 16.12 -15.00
CA PRO A 97 -0.41 17.37 -14.32
C PRO A 97 -0.28 17.13 -12.81
N TRP A 98 0.77 17.70 -12.23
CA TRP A 98 1.04 17.61 -10.79
C TRP A 98 0.76 18.94 -10.11
N PRO A 99 0.02 18.96 -8.97
CA PRO A 99 0.04 20.09 -8.06
C PRO A 99 1.37 20.13 -7.31
N GLU A 100 1.85 21.31 -6.96
CA GLU A 100 3.12 21.47 -6.23
C GLU A 100 3.13 20.74 -4.88
N ASP A 101 1.98 20.67 -4.21
CA ASP A 101 1.74 20.05 -2.92
C ASP A 101 0.99 18.70 -3.03
N GLY A 102 1.06 18.03 -4.17
CA GLY A 102 0.50 16.70 -4.37
C GLY A 102 1.34 15.61 -3.71
N VAL A 103 0.68 14.52 -3.32
CA VAL A 103 1.30 13.32 -2.76
C VAL A 103 1.01 12.13 -3.67
N ALA A 104 2.03 11.35 -4.00
CA ALA A 104 1.92 10.09 -4.71
C ALA A 104 2.05 8.91 -3.74
N MET A 105 1.03 8.05 -3.67
CA MET A 105 1.03 6.87 -2.81
C MET A 105 1.06 5.60 -3.65
N PHE A 106 2.05 4.77 -3.40
CA PHE A 106 2.32 3.52 -4.11
C PHE A 106 1.91 2.32 -3.26
N VAL A 107 1.05 1.47 -3.78
CA VAL A 107 0.57 0.28 -3.07
C VAL A 107 1.09 -0.97 -3.77
N ALA A 108 1.87 -1.78 -3.07
CA ALA A 108 2.45 -3.00 -3.59
C ALA A 108 2.60 -4.08 -2.51
N GLN A 109 2.48 -5.34 -2.89
CA GLN A 109 2.74 -6.46 -1.98
C GLN A 109 4.25 -6.70 -1.83
N SER A 110 4.95 -6.97 -2.93
CA SER A 110 6.38 -7.31 -2.92
C SER A 110 7.30 -6.09 -2.79
N GLY A 111 6.84 -4.91 -3.22
CA GLY A 111 7.67 -3.72 -3.32
C GLY A 111 8.78 -3.79 -4.38
N GLU A 112 8.70 -4.78 -5.29
CA GLU A 112 9.69 -5.01 -6.36
C GLU A 112 9.05 -4.97 -7.78
N THR A 113 7.76 -4.65 -7.89
CA THR A 113 7.09 -4.57 -9.19
C THR A 113 7.69 -3.43 -10.01
N LEU A 114 8.30 -3.76 -11.14
CA LEU A 114 9.07 -2.82 -11.96
C LEU A 114 8.24 -1.60 -12.38
N ASP A 115 7.01 -1.79 -12.84
CA ASP A 115 6.16 -0.68 -13.27
C ASP A 115 5.86 0.29 -12.13
N THR A 116 5.58 -0.24 -10.94
CA THR A 116 5.33 0.57 -9.74
C THR A 116 6.59 1.33 -9.31
N LEU A 117 7.76 0.68 -9.36
CA LEU A 117 9.04 1.31 -9.05
C LEU A 117 9.38 2.44 -10.04
N GLU A 118 9.18 2.21 -11.33
CA GLU A 118 9.45 3.22 -12.36
C GLU A 118 8.46 4.41 -12.25
N ALA A 119 7.19 4.15 -11.89
CA ALA A 119 6.22 5.20 -11.60
C ALA A 119 6.63 6.03 -10.37
N LEU A 120 7.15 5.38 -9.30
CA LEU A 120 7.68 6.07 -8.12
C LEU A 120 8.84 6.98 -8.49
N ARG A 121 9.81 6.47 -9.23
CA ARG A 121 10.97 7.25 -9.69
C ARG A 121 10.56 8.43 -10.57
N TYR A 122 9.55 8.24 -11.41
CA TYR A 122 8.98 9.32 -12.20
C TYR A 122 8.37 10.41 -11.32
N CYS A 123 7.56 10.06 -10.32
CA CYS A 123 6.97 11.02 -9.38
C CYS A 123 8.05 11.81 -8.61
N LYS A 124 9.09 11.14 -8.13
CA LYS A 124 10.21 11.81 -7.45
C LYS A 124 10.93 12.81 -8.35
N LYS A 125 11.13 12.48 -9.63
CA LYS A 125 11.71 13.41 -10.62
C LYS A 125 10.81 14.64 -10.87
N GLN A 126 9.50 14.50 -10.66
CA GLN A 126 8.54 15.61 -10.73
C GLN A 126 8.43 16.40 -9.42
N GLY A 127 9.25 16.09 -8.41
CA GLY A 127 9.24 16.77 -7.13
C GLY A 127 8.10 16.39 -6.20
N GLN A 128 7.39 15.28 -6.48
CA GLN A 128 6.29 14.83 -5.63
C GLN A 128 6.81 14.09 -4.39
N THR A 129 6.18 14.34 -3.25
CA THR A 129 6.38 13.53 -2.05
C THR A 129 5.74 12.16 -2.24
N THR A 130 6.47 11.12 -1.85
CA THR A 130 6.06 9.73 -2.09
C THR A 130 5.81 8.97 -0.79
N ILE A 131 4.70 8.24 -0.74
CA ILE A 131 4.37 7.30 0.35
C ILE A 131 4.26 5.91 -0.26
N ALA A 132 4.83 4.89 0.38
CA ALA A 132 4.64 3.51 -0.01
C ALA A 132 3.83 2.73 1.04
N ILE A 133 2.90 1.89 0.58
CA ILE A 133 2.28 0.82 1.36
C ILE A 133 2.81 -0.50 0.82
N VAL A 134 3.62 -1.20 1.60
CA VAL A 134 4.30 -2.43 1.19
C VAL A 134 4.22 -3.51 2.26
N ASN A 135 4.24 -4.77 1.83
CA ASN A 135 4.25 -5.90 2.75
C ASN A 135 5.66 -6.48 2.98
N THR A 136 6.53 -6.39 1.97
CA THR A 136 7.89 -6.92 2.04
C THR A 136 8.85 -5.84 2.53
N MET A 137 9.49 -6.10 3.67
CA MET A 137 10.52 -5.22 4.24
C MET A 137 11.77 -5.21 3.36
N GLU A 138 12.52 -4.11 3.43
CA GLU A 138 13.76 -3.89 2.68
C GLU A 138 13.59 -3.96 1.16
N SER A 139 12.36 -3.79 0.66
CA SER A 139 12.08 -3.73 -0.76
C SER A 139 12.62 -2.46 -1.41
N THR A 140 12.78 -2.48 -2.73
CA THR A 140 13.29 -1.32 -3.47
C THR A 140 12.32 -0.13 -3.40
N ILE A 141 11.01 -0.36 -3.49
CA ILE A 141 9.98 0.67 -3.33
C ILE A 141 10.05 1.29 -1.93
N GLU A 142 10.23 0.49 -0.88
CA GLU A 142 10.42 0.99 0.49
C GLU A 142 11.63 1.92 0.59
N ARG A 143 12.79 1.47 0.13
CA ARG A 143 14.03 2.26 0.22
C ARG A 143 14.01 3.57 -0.57
N GLU A 144 13.26 3.61 -1.65
CA GLU A 144 13.20 4.79 -2.52
C GLU A 144 12.06 5.75 -2.18
N SER A 145 11.09 5.37 -1.34
CA SER A 145 9.99 6.23 -0.91
C SER A 145 10.38 7.17 0.23
N ASP A 146 9.72 8.32 0.32
CA ASP A 146 9.97 9.29 1.39
C ASP A 146 9.34 8.85 2.71
N HIS A 147 8.19 8.19 2.66
CA HIS A 147 7.51 7.58 3.80
C HIS A 147 7.03 6.19 3.46
N VAL A 148 6.94 5.33 4.47
CA VAL A 148 6.54 3.92 4.30
C VAL A 148 5.55 3.50 5.38
N LEU A 149 4.52 2.78 4.95
CA LEU A 149 3.55 2.06 5.77
C LEU A 149 3.70 0.56 5.46
N HIS A 150 3.92 -0.24 6.48
CA HIS A 150 4.03 -1.70 6.32
C HIS A 150 2.70 -2.38 6.63
N THR A 151 2.27 -3.26 5.74
CA THR A 151 1.26 -4.26 6.05
C THR A 151 1.95 -5.49 6.66
N LEU A 152 1.23 -6.25 7.47
CA LEU A 152 1.76 -7.45 8.14
C LEU A 152 1.10 -8.73 7.62
N ALA A 153 0.89 -8.81 6.30
CA ALA A 153 0.27 -9.96 5.67
C ALA A 153 1.14 -11.24 5.69
N GLY A 154 2.44 -11.09 5.96
CA GLY A 154 3.37 -12.21 5.83
C GLY A 154 3.57 -12.65 4.36
N PRO A 155 4.25 -13.79 4.12
CA PRO A 155 4.47 -14.30 2.78
C PRO A 155 3.14 -14.70 2.11
N GLU A 156 2.91 -14.27 0.85
CA GLU A 156 1.80 -14.69 0.01
C GLU A 156 2.36 -15.39 -1.23
N ILE A 157 2.03 -16.67 -1.39
CA ILE A 157 2.56 -17.56 -2.44
C ILE A 157 1.50 -17.83 -3.50
N GLY A 158 0.21 -17.76 -3.13
CA GLY A 158 -0.90 -17.88 -4.08
C GLY A 158 -0.79 -16.86 -5.19
N VAL A 159 -1.11 -17.27 -6.43
CA VAL A 159 -0.99 -16.38 -7.59
C VAL A 159 -1.97 -15.21 -7.51
N ALA A 160 -3.21 -15.47 -7.08
CA ALA A 160 -4.19 -14.42 -6.84
C ALA A 160 -4.03 -13.89 -5.41
N SER A 161 -3.97 -12.57 -5.27
CA SER A 161 -3.81 -11.92 -3.98
C SER A 161 -5.09 -12.07 -3.13
N THR A 162 -4.91 -12.37 -1.86
CA THR A 162 -5.97 -12.50 -0.85
C THR A 162 -5.67 -11.65 0.36
N LYS A 163 -4.86 -12.14 1.30
CA LYS A 163 -4.50 -11.47 2.55
C LYS A 163 -3.68 -10.19 2.35
N ALA A 164 -2.84 -10.12 1.31
CA ALA A 164 -2.13 -8.89 0.98
C ALA A 164 -3.11 -7.78 0.56
N PHE A 165 -4.13 -8.09 -0.23
CA PHE A 165 -5.17 -7.13 -0.61
C PHE A 165 -5.95 -6.61 0.60
N THR A 166 -6.42 -7.50 1.48
CA THR A 166 -7.22 -7.10 2.64
C THR A 166 -6.42 -6.29 3.66
N THR A 167 -5.12 -6.57 3.83
CA THR A 167 -4.25 -5.75 4.70
C THR A 167 -3.89 -4.39 4.11
N GLN A 168 -3.94 -4.22 2.79
CA GLN A 168 -3.78 -2.92 2.15
C GLN A 168 -4.97 -1.97 2.38
N LEU A 169 -6.11 -2.52 2.78
CA LEU A 169 -7.31 -1.74 3.11
C LEU A 169 -7.37 -1.30 4.60
N VAL A 170 -6.45 -1.78 5.42
CA VAL A 170 -6.30 -1.37 6.83
C VAL A 170 -5.69 0.01 6.91
#